data_02cf8ff8d332d586b9c77d274ee81c9f
#
_entry.id   02cf8ff8d332d586b9c77d274ee81c9f
#
_cell.length_a   1.000
_cell.length_b   1.000
_cell.length_c   1.000
_cell.angle_alpha   90.00
_cell.angle_beta   90.00
_cell.angle_gamma   90.00
#
_symmetry.space_group_name_H-M   'P 1'
#
loop_
_entity.id
_entity.type
_entity.pdbx_description
1 polymer ?
#
loop_
_entity_poly.entity_id
_entity_poly.type
_entity_poly.pdbx_seq_one_letter_code
_entity_poly.pdbx_strand_id
1 'polypeptide(L)'
;MFAIYSGSWIRFSVCVFNLQGVTVNFSRTFSTALAATVVSFSTLAADITGAGATFPFPIYAKWAEAYKEKSGIGLNYQSIGSSGGIRQIKAKTVAFGATDAPMSGAELEKEGMVQFPAIIGGTVPVFNVEGLRKGDLKITGPVLADMFLGKINKWNDPRIAELNPGKKLPDAAITVVHRADGSGTTFNWTDYLSSVSTDWLNTVGRGAAVKWPAPTSVGGKGNEGVAANVNRIKNSLGYVEYAYAKRNNIAVMQLMNKDGNYVMPDDETFSAAAAGADWFSVPGMGLSIVNQPGAKSYPVTTASFILMYKTPADKAQSAEVLKFFDWSFKNGKKMALELEYVPLPDALTKQIRERV
;
A
#
# COMPACT_ATOMS: atom_id res chain seq x y z
N MET A 1 -16.01 14.66 -53.01
CA MET A 1 -14.87 15.46 -53.48
C MET A 1 -13.63 14.68 -53.13
N PHE A 2 -13.08 13.95 -54.10
CA PHE A 2 -11.92 13.07 -53.95
C PHE A 2 -10.64 13.90 -54.10
N ALA A 3 -9.66 13.67 -53.25
CA ALA A 3 -8.29 14.07 -53.50
C ALA A 3 -7.35 12.91 -53.25
N ILE A 4 -6.84 12.38 -54.36
CA ILE A 4 -5.79 11.35 -54.44
C ILE A 4 -4.45 12.10 -54.39
N TYR A 5 -3.54 11.71 -53.50
CA TYR A 5 -2.13 12.08 -53.61
C TYR A 5 -1.27 10.90 -53.98
N SER A 6 -0.65 11.05 -55.15
CA SER A 6 0.26 10.13 -55.86
C SER A 6 1.65 10.12 -55.21
N GLY A 7 2.24 8.93 -55.14
CA GLY A 7 3.61 8.73 -54.68
C GLY A 7 4.65 9.18 -55.69
N SER A 8 5.76 9.73 -55.21
CA SER A 8 6.94 10.04 -56.01
C SER A 8 8.05 9.01 -55.70
N TRP A 9 8.42 8.28 -56.77
CA TRP A 9 9.58 7.38 -56.77
C TRP A 9 10.85 8.18 -57.08
N ILE A 10 11.82 8.14 -56.18
CA ILE A 10 13.15 8.70 -56.46
C ILE A 10 13.97 7.60 -57.18
N ARG A 11 14.30 7.83 -58.44
CA ARG A 11 15.23 7.01 -59.24
C ARG A 11 16.65 7.51 -59.00
N PHE A 12 17.51 6.64 -58.50
CA PHE A 12 18.95 6.89 -58.52
C PHE A 12 19.50 6.45 -59.87
N SER A 13 20.05 7.40 -60.63
CA SER A 13 20.78 7.12 -61.86
C SER A 13 22.23 6.80 -61.48
N VAL A 14 22.65 5.59 -61.89
CA VAL A 14 24.05 5.19 -61.80
C VAL A 14 24.75 5.63 -63.06
N CYS A 15 25.70 6.56 -62.97
CA CYS A 15 26.60 6.90 -64.05
C CYS A 15 27.73 5.85 -64.16
N VAL A 16 27.77 5.13 -65.25
CA VAL A 16 28.86 4.24 -65.56
C VAL A 16 29.91 5.01 -66.36
N PHE A 17 31.08 5.22 -65.77
CA PHE A 17 32.27 5.71 -66.48
C PHE A 17 33.09 4.51 -66.98
N ASN A 18 33.21 4.41 -68.27
CA ASN A 18 34.08 3.44 -68.97
C ASN A 18 35.46 4.04 -69.19
N LEU A 19 36.46 3.47 -68.54
CA LEU A 19 37.87 3.75 -68.83
C LEU A 19 38.57 2.44 -69.14
N GLN A 20 38.95 2.31 -70.38
CA GLN A 20 39.75 1.20 -70.95
C GLN A 20 41.17 1.17 -70.33
N GLY A 21 41.57 -0.06 -70.02
CA GLY A 21 42.93 -0.54 -70.13
C GLY A 21 43.89 -0.23 -68.99
N VAL A 22 43.99 -1.14 -68.02
CA VAL A 22 45.26 -1.64 -67.45
C VAL A 22 44.96 -2.98 -66.77
N THR A 23 45.50 -4.06 -67.29
CA THR A 23 45.52 -5.39 -66.64
C THR A 23 46.68 -5.43 -65.66
N VAL A 24 46.33 -5.51 -64.37
CA VAL A 24 47.35 -5.86 -63.33
C VAL A 24 46.81 -7.12 -62.60
N ASN A 25 47.52 -8.23 -62.87
CA ASN A 25 47.32 -9.47 -62.10
C ASN A 25 47.95 -9.31 -60.72
N PHE A 26 47.13 -9.25 -59.70
CA PHE A 26 47.56 -9.42 -58.30
C PHE A 26 46.69 -10.49 -57.65
N SER A 27 47.18 -11.72 -57.66
CA SER A 27 46.71 -12.77 -56.76
C SER A 27 47.14 -12.46 -55.35
N ARG A 28 46.23 -11.91 -54.53
CA ARG A 28 46.36 -11.85 -53.10
C ARG A 28 45.05 -12.34 -52.48
N THR A 29 45.14 -13.52 -51.93
CA THR A 29 44.14 -14.11 -51.03
C THR A 29 43.92 -13.17 -49.85
N PHE A 30 42.82 -12.41 -49.89
CA PHE A 30 42.32 -11.70 -48.71
C PHE A 30 41.38 -12.63 -47.91
N SER A 31 41.93 -13.24 -46.86
CA SER A 31 41.12 -13.89 -45.85
C SER A 31 40.41 -12.79 -45.07
N THR A 32 39.13 -12.50 -45.42
CA THR A 32 38.26 -11.66 -44.65
C THR A 32 37.80 -12.44 -43.41
N ALA A 33 38.49 -12.24 -42.28
CA ALA A 33 38.00 -12.62 -40.97
C ALA A 33 36.74 -11.73 -40.65
N LEU A 34 35.56 -12.30 -40.87
CA LEU A 34 34.28 -11.68 -40.45
C LEU A 34 34.22 -11.78 -38.93
N ALA A 35 34.71 -10.76 -38.21
CA ALA A 35 34.50 -10.62 -36.79
C ALA A 35 33.01 -10.35 -36.54
N ALA A 36 32.25 -11.40 -36.24
CA ALA A 36 30.90 -11.28 -35.75
C ALA A 36 30.91 -10.62 -34.37
N THR A 37 30.77 -9.30 -34.33
CA THR A 37 30.49 -8.56 -33.09
C THR A 37 29.11 -8.98 -32.62
N VAL A 38 29.06 -9.90 -31.67
CA VAL A 38 27.85 -10.22 -30.93
C VAL A 38 27.53 -9.02 -30.06
N VAL A 39 26.74 -8.11 -30.59
CA VAL A 39 26.12 -7.05 -29.78
C VAL A 39 25.12 -7.73 -28.83
N SER A 40 25.61 -8.04 -27.64
CA SER A 40 24.71 -8.46 -26.55
C SER A 40 23.77 -7.28 -26.25
N PHE A 41 22.56 -7.30 -26.82
CA PHE A 41 21.48 -6.44 -26.35
C PHE A 41 21.17 -6.93 -24.93
N SER A 42 21.71 -6.25 -23.92
CA SER A 42 21.18 -6.35 -22.57
C SER A 42 19.74 -5.84 -22.65
N THR A 43 18.78 -6.75 -22.70
CA THR A 43 17.39 -6.40 -22.51
C THR A 43 17.31 -5.80 -21.11
N LEU A 44 17.18 -4.48 -21.02
CA LEU A 44 16.82 -3.82 -19.77
C LEU A 44 15.52 -4.49 -19.31
N ALA A 45 15.57 -5.15 -18.17
CA ALA A 45 14.38 -5.71 -17.59
C ALA A 45 13.37 -4.56 -17.39
N ALA A 46 12.13 -4.79 -17.83
CA ALA A 46 11.09 -3.78 -17.70
C ALA A 46 10.83 -3.49 -16.21
N ASP A 47 10.53 -2.25 -15.89
CA ASP A 47 10.15 -1.86 -14.54
C ASP A 47 8.96 -2.70 -14.04
N ILE A 48 8.98 -3.02 -12.77
CA ILE A 48 7.90 -3.75 -12.09
C ILE A 48 6.65 -2.88 -12.06
N THR A 49 5.49 -3.44 -12.40
CA THR A 49 4.21 -2.74 -12.31
C THR A 49 3.37 -3.28 -11.15
N GLY A 50 2.86 -2.39 -10.32
CA GLY A 50 1.99 -2.73 -9.20
C GLY A 50 0.93 -1.69 -8.95
N ALA A 51 -0.16 -2.08 -8.29
CA ALA A 51 -1.21 -1.14 -7.92
C ALA A 51 -1.93 -1.59 -6.65
N GLY A 52 -2.47 -0.65 -5.89
CA GLY A 52 -3.34 -1.00 -4.77
C GLY A 52 -3.27 -0.10 -3.56
N ALA A 53 -3.19 -0.74 -2.41
CA ALA A 53 -3.27 -0.10 -1.11
C ALA A 53 -2.37 1.13 -0.97
N THR A 54 -2.93 2.19 -0.41
CA THR A 54 -2.17 3.40 -0.07
C THR A 54 -1.44 3.25 1.27
N PHE A 55 -1.86 2.32 2.09
CA PHE A 55 -1.25 2.00 3.39
C PHE A 55 0.26 1.75 3.28
N PRO A 56 0.78 0.82 2.44
CA PRO A 56 2.21 0.53 2.35
C PRO A 56 2.98 1.47 1.41
N PHE A 57 2.32 2.42 0.74
CA PHE A 57 2.97 3.23 -0.29
C PHE A 57 4.24 3.95 0.19
N PRO A 58 4.28 4.57 1.39
CA PRO A 58 5.51 5.21 1.87
C PRO A 58 6.72 4.29 1.92
N ILE A 59 6.55 3.07 2.40
CA ILE A 59 7.64 2.10 2.48
C ILE A 59 7.95 1.47 1.12
N TYR A 60 6.94 1.21 0.28
CA TYR A 60 7.18 0.69 -1.07
C TYR A 60 7.98 1.68 -1.92
N ALA A 61 7.69 2.98 -1.81
CA ALA A 61 8.45 4.02 -2.49
C ALA A 61 9.93 4.04 -2.05
N LYS A 62 10.18 3.92 -0.72
CA LYS A 62 11.53 3.89 -0.17
C LYS A 62 12.30 2.62 -0.57
N TRP A 63 11.63 1.46 -0.53
CA TRP A 63 12.22 0.21 -1.02
C TRP A 63 12.51 0.25 -2.51
N ALA A 64 11.61 0.83 -3.32
CA ALA A 64 11.76 0.94 -4.76
C ALA A 64 12.97 1.79 -5.15
N GLU A 65 13.19 2.92 -4.47
CA GLU A 65 14.36 3.78 -4.68
C GLU A 65 15.66 2.99 -4.43
N ALA A 66 15.79 2.37 -3.26
CA ALA A 66 16.97 1.61 -2.88
C ALA A 66 17.18 0.34 -3.74
N TYR A 67 16.09 -0.33 -4.15
CA TYR A 67 16.18 -1.47 -5.06
C TYR A 67 16.62 -1.06 -6.46
N LYS A 68 16.14 0.07 -6.97
CA LYS A 68 16.55 0.61 -8.26
C LYS A 68 18.04 0.95 -8.29
N GLU A 69 18.58 1.57 -7.23
CA GLU A 69 20.02 1.82 -7.11
C GLU A 69 20.86 0.53 -7.18
N LYS A 70 20.34 -0.55 -6.57
CA LYS A 70 21.03 -1.84 -6.51
C LYS A 70 20.89 -2.67 -7.78
N SER A 71 19.72 -2.73 -8.39
CA SER A 71 19.35 -3.66 -9.48
C SER A 71 19.24 -3.00 -10.85
N GLY A 72 19.09 -1.68 -10.91
CA GLY A 72 18.73 -0.94 -12.11
C GLY A 72 17.22 -1.03 -12.46
N ILE A 73 16.42 -1.81 -11.71
CA ILE A 73 15.01 -2.07 -12.00
C ILE A 73 14.14 -1.17 -11.13
N GLY A 74 13.24 -0.42 -11.76
CA GLY A 74 12.29 0.45 -11.10
C GLY A 74 11.00 -0.26 -10.69
N LEU A 75 10.24 0.38 -9.82
CA LEU A 75 8.88 0.00 -9.46
C LEU A 75 7.92 1.14 -9.81
N ASN A 76 6.98 0.89 -10.71
CA ASN A 76 5.85 1.76 -10.98
C ASN A 76 4.64 1.27 -10.17
N TYR A 77 4.47 1.84 -8.98
CA TYR A 77 3.36 1.49 -8.09
C TYR A 77 2.29 2.56 -8.08
N GLN A 78 1.06 2.18 -8.42
CA GLN A 78 -0.10 3.05 -8.40
C GLN A 78 -0.84 2.95 -7.05
N SER A 79 -0.71 3.97 -6.21
CA SER A 79 -1.39 4.08 -4.91
C SER A 79 -2.85 4.51 -5.11
N ILE A 80 -3.76 3.54 -5.33
CA ILE A 80 -5.17 3.76 -5.75
C ILE A 80 -6.21 3.11 -4.83
N GLY A 81 -5.77 2.61 -3.67
CA GLY A 81 -6.58 1.89 -2.70
C GLY A 81 -6.70 0.39 -2.99
N SER A 82 -6.93 -0.40 -1.94
CA SER A 82 -6.94 -1.87 -1.99
C SER A 82 -7.91 -2.43 -3.03
N SER A 83 -9.14 -1.92 -3.08
CA SER A 83 -10.11 -2.37 -4.09
C SER A 83 -9.65 -2.03 -5.52
N GLY A 84 -8.91 -0.93 -5.71
CA GLY A 84 -8.28 -0.57 -6.97
C GLY A 84 -7.23 -1.60 -7.38
N GLY A 85 -6.35 -1.99 -6.44
CA GLY A 85 -5.33 -3.02 -6.65
C GLY A 85 -5.91 -4.37 -7.01
N ILE A 86 -6.92 -4.83 -6.26
CA ILE A 86 -7.62 -6.08 -6.54
C ILE A 86 -8.24 -6.06 -7.96
N ARG A 87 -8.85 -4.95 -8.37
CA ARG A 87 -9.39 -4.83 -9.74
C ARG A 87 -8.31 -4.88 -10.80
N GLN A 88 -7.18 -4.18 -10.60
CA GLN A 88 -6.09 -4.12 -11.57
C GLN A 88 -5.40 -5.48 -11.74
N ILE A 89 -5.11 -6.19 -10.64
CA ILE A 89 -4.52 -7.52 -10.76
C ILE A 89 -5.49 -8.51 -11.42
N LYS A 90 -6.78 -8.48 -11.09
CA LYS A 90 -7.80 -9.30 -11.76
C LYS A 90 -7.92 -8.99 -13.26
N ALA A 91 -7.77 -7.72 -13.65
CA ALA A 91 -7.73 -7.29 -15.04
C ALA A 91 -6.38 -7.57 -15.74
N LYS A 92 -5.38 -8.10 -15.04
CA LYS A 92 -4.02 -8.40 -15.52
C LYS A 92 -3.30 -7.18 -16.12
N THR A 93 -3.58 -5.98 -15.57
CA THR A 93 -2.95 -4.72 -16.01
C THR A 93 -1.68 -4.38 -15.22
N VAL A 94 -1.41 -5.13 -14.16
CA VAL A 94 -0.22 -5.01 -13.30
C VAL A 94 0.32 -6.38 -12.96
N ALA A 95 1.60 -6.46 -12.61
CA ALA A 95 2.25 -7.72 -12.22
C ALA A 95 1.89 -8.17 -10.80
N PHE A 96 1.57 -7.19 -9.91
CA PHE A 96 1.05 -7.50 -8.58
C PHE A 96 0.00 -6.48 -8.13
N GLY A 97 -0.94 -6.97 -7.30
CA GLY A 97 -1.86 -6.12 -6.54
C GLY A 97 -1.40 -5.99 -5.09
N ALA A 98 -1.76 -4.89 -4.43
CA ALA A 98 -1.57 -4.75 -2.98
C ALA A 98 -2.88 -4.41 -2.28
N THR A 99 -3.13 -5.05 -1.14
CA THR A 99 -4.36 -4.87 -0.35
C THR A 99 -4.10 -5.03 1.14
N ASP A 100 -4.75 -4.21 1.97
CA ASP A 100 -4.80 -4.37 3.43
C ASP A 100 -6.11 -5.03 3.88
N ALA A 101 -6.99 -5.36 2.92
CA ALA A 101 -8.15 -6.21 3.10
C ALA A 101 -7.86 -7.53 2.38
N PRO A 102 -7.38 -8.57 3.08
CA PRO A 102 -6.97 -9.81 2.44
C PRO A 102 -8.14 -10.49 1.73
N MET A 103 -7.84 -11.09 0.58
CA MET A 103 -8.79 -11.96 -0.11
C MET A 103 -8.90 -13.29 0.65
N SER A 104 -10.10 -13.84 0.67
CA SER A 104 -10.33 -15.17 1.25
C SER A 104 -9.64 -16.27 0.44
N GLY A 105 -9.32 -17.40 1.09
CA GLY A 105 -8.72 -18.55 0.41
C GLY A 105 -9.55 -19.03 -0.79
N ALA A 106 -10.88 -19.04 -0.66
CA ALA A 106 -11.79 -19.42 -1.74
C ALA A 106 -11.73 -18.46 -2.93
N GLU A 107 -11.62 -17.15 -2.67
CA GLU A 107 -11.44 -16.16 -3.73
C GLU A 107 -10.08 -16.28 -4.41
N LEU A 108 -9.01 -16.50 -3.64
CA LEU A 108 -7.66 -16.70 -4.18
C LEU A 108 -7.61 -17.93 -5.09
N GLU A 109 -8.23 -19.02 -4.67
CA GLU A 109 -8.32 -20.26 -5.46
C GLU A 109 -9.11 -20.04 -6.76
N LYS A 110 -10.29 -19.45 -6.65
CA LYS A 110 -11.15 -19.12 -7.81
C LYS A 110 -10.43 -18.27 -8.86
N GLU A 111 -9.63 -17.30 -8.42
CA GLU A 111 -8.90 -16.38 -9.30
C GLU A 111 -7.51 -16.94 -9.73
N GLY A 112 -7.09 -18.10 -9.19
CA GLY A 112 -5.77 -18.67 -9.45
C GLY A 112 -4.62 -17.81 -8.90
N MET A 113 -4.83 -17.17 -7.76
CA MET A 113 -3.87 -16.26 -7.14
C MET A 113 -3.22 -16.84 -5.88
N VAL A 114 -2.05 -16.30 -5.56
CA VAL A 114 -1.40 -16.39 -4.25
C VAL A 114 -1.47 -15.03 -3.56
N GLN A 115 -1.44 -15.08 -2.23
CA GLN A 115 -1.37 -13.90 -1.37
C GLN A 115 -0.34 -14.13 -0.28
N PHE A 116 0.43 -13.09 0.05
CA PHE A 116 1.34 -13.12 1.20
C PHE A 116 1.46 -11.73 1.83
N PRO A 117 1.68 -11.62 3.16
CA PRO A 117 1.92 -10.34 3.81
C PRO A 117 3.28 -9.79 3.38
N ALA A 118 3.39 -8.45 3.28
CA ALA A 118 4.63 -7.78 2.90
C ALA A 118 5.18 -6.86 4.00
N ILE A 119 4.30 -6.21 4.76
CA ILE A 119 4.66 -5.28 5.82
C ILE A 119 3.52 -5.16 6.83
N ILE A 120 3.83 -4.86 8.08
CA ILE A 120 2.85 -4.61 9.15
C ILE A 120 2.92 -3.14 9.54
N GLY A 121 1.80 -2.58 9.97
CA GLY A 121 1.69 -1.21 10.47
C GLY A 121 0.37 -0.98 11.18
N GLY A 122 0.10 0.27 11.56
CA GLY A 122 -1.11 0.62 12.30
C GLY A 122 -1.98 1.66 11.61
N THR A 123 -3.30 1.48 11.72
CA THR A 123 -4.27 2.53 11.41
C THR A 123 -4.59 3.30 12.68
N VAL A 124 -4.44 4.62 12.65
CA VAL A 124 -4.51 5.46 13.84
C VAL A 124 -5.61 6.50 13.77
N PRO A 125 -6.35 6.78 14.88
CA PRO A 125 -7.24 7.92 14.96
C PRO A 125 -6.44 9.21 14.96
N VAL A 126 -6.73 10.08 14.01
CA VAL A 126 -6.11 11.39 13.83
C VAL A 126 -7.11 12.50 14.02
N PHE A 127 -6.67 13.64 14.54
CA PHE A 127 -7.57 14.76 14.81
C PHE A 127 -6.89 16.12 14.62
N ASN A 128 -7.70 17.16 14.45
CA ASN A 128 -7.28 18.54 14.36
C ASN A 128 -8.13 19.41 15.29
N VAL A 129 -7.72 19.51 16.55
CA VAL A 129 -8.37 20.35 17.56
C VAL A 129 -7.36 21.31 18.13
N GLU A 130 -7.69 22.60 18.11
CA GLU A 130 -6.78 23.66 18.56
C GLU A 130 -6.38 23.48 20.02
N GLY A 131 -5.10 23.63 20.30
CA GLY A 131 -4.52 23.49 21.63
C GLY A 131 -4.25 22.05 22.08
N LEU A 132 -4.65 21.03 21.29
CA LEU A 132 -4.37 19.62 21.57
C LEU A 132 -3.29 19.08 20.62
N ARG A 133 -2.43 18.20 21.16
CA ARG A 133 -1.26 17.64 20.46
C ARG A 133 -1.33 16.11 20.40
N LYS A 134 -0.36 15.53 19.72
CA LYS A 134 -0.13 14.07 19.67
C LYS A 134 -0.14 13.48 21.09
N GLY A 135 -0.99 12.48 21.32
CA GLY A 135 -1.11 11.75 22.59
C GLY A 135 -1.86 12.47 23.70
N ASP A 136 -2.31 13.71 23.47
CA ASP A 136 -3.07 14.46 24.49
C ASP A 136 -4.44 13.85 24.79
N LEU A 137 -5.07 13.21 23.80
CA LEU A 137 -6.36 12.57 23.96
C LEU A 137 -6.23 11.06 24.13
N LYS A 138 -6.99 10.56 25.10
CA LYS A 138 -7.26 9.13 25.33
C LYS A 138 -8.66 8.81 24.87
N ILE A 139 -8.83 7.68 24.16
CA ILE A 139 -10.12 7.26 23.66
C ILE A 139 -10.29 5.75 23.84
N THR A 140 -11.50 5.31 24.14
CA THR A 140 -11.88 3.89 24.17
C THR A 140 -12.51 3.50 22.84
N GLY A 141 -12.45 2.21 22.49
CA GLY A 141 -13.07 1.71 21.26
C GLY A 141 -14.57 2.03 21.13
N PRO A 142 -15.40 1.80 22.15
CA PRO A 142 -16.82 2.14 22.11
C PRO A 142 -17.08 3.64 21.89
N VAL A 143 -16.35 4.52 22.59
CA VAL A 143 -16.51 5.98 22.43
C VAL A 143 -16.09 6.41 21.03
N LEU A 144 -14.99 5.85 20.51
CA LEU A 144 -14.55 6.11 19.14
C LEU A 144 -15.60 5.64 18.10
N ALA A 145 -16.19 4.47 18.30
CA ALA A 145 -17.27 3.97 17.44
C ALA A 145 -18.49 4.93 17.46
N ASP A 146 -18.88 5.43 18.63
CA ASP A 146 -19.98 6.39 18.78
C ASP A 146 -19.69 7.74 18.10
N MET A 147 -18.42 8.17 18.06
CA MET A 147 -18.03 9.36 17.28
C MET A 147 -18.22 9.12 15.76
N PHE A 148 -17.81 7.98 15.25
CA PHE A 148 -17.99 7.63 13.84
C PHE A 148 -19.44 7.31 13.48
N LEU A 149 -20.27 6.85 14.43
CA LEU A 149 -21.72 6.71 14.29
C LEU A 149 -22.44 8.06 14.30
N GLY A 150 -21.78 9.15 14.73
CA GLY A 150 -22.39 10.46 14.93
C GLY A 150 -23.27 10.58 16.18
N LYS A 151 -23.24 9.58 17.08
CA LYS A 151 -23.89 9.62 18.41
C LYS A 151 -23.14 10.58 19.34
N ILE A 152 -21.83 10.70 19.19
CA ILE A 152 -20.97 11.73 19.74
C ILE A 152 -20.62 12.66 18.60
N ASN A 153 -21.20 13.84 18.57
CA ASN A 153 -21.02 14.79 17.47
C ASN A 153 -20.35 16.11 17.87
N LYS A 154 -19.95 16.25 19.15
CA LYS A 154 -19.19 17.39 19.67
C LYS A 154 -17.96 16.92 20.45
N TRP A 155 -16.89 17.72 20.41
CA TRP A 155 -15.66 17.42 21.13
C TRP A 155 -15.79 17.48 22.65
N ASN A 156 -16.65 18.36 23.19
CA ASN A 156 -16.92 18.49 24.62
C ASN A 156 -17.99 17.53 25.17
N ASP A 157 -18.35 16.49 24.41
CA ASP A 157 -19.25 15.44 24.91
C ASP A 157 -18.71 14.87 26.24
N PRO A 158 -19.56 14.70 27.28
CA PRO A 158 -19.14 14.20 28.59
C PRO A 158 -18.34 12.90 28.52
N ARG A 159 -18.67 11.98 27.58
CA ARG A 159 -17.97 10.69 27.42
C ARG A 159 -16.52 10.86 26.94
N ILE A 160 -16.23 11.93 26.18
CA ILE A 160 -14.85 12.27 25.82
C ILE A 160 -14.16 12.97 27.00
N ALA A 161 -14.85 13.90 27.66
CA ALA A 161 -14.30 14.67 28.77
C ALA A 161 -13.91 13.79 29.97
N GLU A 162 -14.71 12.79 30.32
CA GLU A 162 -14.44 11.82 31.38
C GLU A 162 -13.13 11.03 31.15
N LEU A 163 -12.83 10.70 29.88
CA LEU A 163 -11.59 10.02 29.51
C LEU A 163 -10.37 10.95 29.53
N ASN A 164 -10.59 12.27 29.54
CA ASN A 164 -9.57 13.29 29.34
C ASN A 164 -9.66 14.42 30.38
N PRO A 165 -9.61 14.10 31.71
CA PRO A 165 -9.76 15.10 32.75
C PRO A 165 -8.69 16.21 32.61
N GLY A 166 -9.12 17.47 32.78
CA GLY A 166 -8.26 18.65 32.70
C GLY A 166 -7.94 19.12 31.26
N LYS A 167 -8.36 18.40 30.21
CA LYS A 167 -8.21 18.88 28.83
C LYS A 167 -9.33 19.86 28.48
N LYS A 168 -8.98 20.96 27.82
CA LYS A 168 -9.95 21.93 27.29
C LYS A 168 -10.49 21.42 25.97
N LEU A 169 -11.67 20.83 25.98
CA LEU A 169 -12.37 20.36 24.80
C LEU A 169 -13.31 21.45 24.30
N PRO A 170 -13.28 21.83 23.01
CA PRO A 170 -14.11 22.91 22.49
C PRO A 170 -15.58 22.45 22.35
N ASP A 171 -16.52 23.37 22.56
CA ASP A 171 -17.91 23.18 22.15
C ASP A 171 -18.04 23.35 20.62
N ALA A 172 -17.55 22.33 19.91
CA ALA A 172 -17.49 22.34 18.46
C ALA A 172 -17.91 20.98 17.90
N ALA A 173 -18.61 21.03 16.77
CA ALA A 173 -19.03 19.81 16.06
C ALA A 173 -17.81 19.04 15.53
N ILE A 174 -17.88 17.71 15.60
CA ILE A 174 -16.90 16.80 15.02
C ILE A 174 -17.18 16.64 13.53
N THR A 175 -16.19 16.92 12.68
CA THR A 175 -16.22 16.56 11.26
C THR A 175 -15.46 15.24 11.06
N VAL A 176 -16.18 14.19 10.71
CA VAL A 176 -15.54 12.88 10.42
C VAL A 176 -14.91 12.92 9.03
N VAL A 177 -13.62 12.59 8.95
CA VAL A 177 -12.90 12.47 7.69
C VAL A 177 -12.63 10.99 7.42
N HIS A 178 -13.16 10.50 6.30
CA HIS A 178 -13.11 9.09 5.95
C HIS A 178 -12.57 8.87 4.52
N ARG A 179 -12.35 7.62 4.12
CA ARG A 179 -11.93 7.29 2.77
C ARG A 179 -13.10 7.38 1.79
N ALA A 180 -12.83 7.97 0.62
CA ALA A 180 -13.78 8.06 -0.50
C ALA A 180 -13.58 6.96 -1.56
N ASP A 181 -12.53 6.14 -1.41
CA ASP A 181 -12.18 5.01 -2.29
C ASP A 181 -12.33 3.68 -1.56
N GLY A 182 -12.31 2.57 -2.29
CA GLY A 182 -12.29 1.23 -1.71
C GLY A 182 -10.94 0.94 -1.04
N SER A 183 -10.93 0.93 0.28
CA SER A 183 -9.74 1.04 1.12
C SER A 183 -9.56 -0.13 2.08
N GLY A 184 -8.39 -0.76 2.07
CA GLY A 184 -8.02 -1.72 3.10
C GLY A 184 -7.82 -1.08 4.47
N THR A 185 -7.34 0.18 4.53
CA THR A 185 -7.30 0.96 5.78
C THR A 185 -8.70 1.10 6.37
N THR A 186 -9.71 1.41 5.55
CA THR A 186 -11.12 1.43 5.98
C THR A 186 -11.60 0.06 6.42
N PHE A 187 -11.22 -1.02 5.71
CA PHE A 187 -11.59 -2.38 6.11
C PHE A 187 -11.11 -2.70 7.53
N ASN A 188 -9.85 -2.46 7.84
CA ASN A 188 -9.28 -2.70 9.16
C ASN A 188 -9.88 -1.78 10.23
N TRP A 189 -10.14 -0.51 9.87
CA TRP A 189 -10.83 0.43 10.75
C TRP A 189 -12.22 -0.04 11.11
N THR A 190 -13.03 -0.42 10.14
CA THR A 190 -14.40 -0.91 10.35
C THR A 190 -14.44 -2.29 11.00
N ASP A 191 -13.42 -3.13 10.79
CA ASP A 191 -13.22 -4.38 11.51
C ASP A 191 -13.01 -4.12 13.01
N TYR A 192 -12.12 -3.16 13.34
CA TYR A 192 -11.91 -2.74 14.72
C TYR A 192 -13.21 -2.18 15.34
N LEU A 193 -13.86 -1.22 14.69
CA LEU A 193 -15.10 -0.64 15.23
C LEU A 193 -16.19 -1.70 15.42
N SER A 194 -16.29 -2.69 14.54
CA SER A 194 -17.19 -3.83 14.68
C SER A 194 -16.83 -4.73 15.87
N SER A 195 -15.55 -4.84 16.19
CA SER A 195 -15.08 -5.69 17.31
C SER A 195 -15.33 -5.05 18.70
N VAL A 196 -15.51 -3.72 18.75
CA VAL A 196 -15.65 -2.95 20.02
C VAL A 196 -17.02 -2.31 20.20
N SER A 197 -17.90 -2.38 19.19
CA SER A 197 -19.25 -1.78 19.23
C SER A 197 -20.25 -2.66 18.49
N THR A 198 -21.19 -3.23 19.24
CA THR A 198 -22.32 -3.98 18.67
C THR A 198 -23.21 -3.10 17.79
N ASP A 199 -23.38 -1.82 18.17
CA ASP A 199 -24.15 -0.87 17.37
C ASP A 199 -23.49 -0.60 16.01
N TRP A 200 -22.16 -0.42 15.98
CA TRP A 200 -21.45 -0.31 14.72
C TRP A 200 -21.59 -1.57 13.89
N LEU A 201 -21.38 -2.75 14.50
CA LEU A 201 -21.48 -4.04 13.81
C LEU A 201 -22.85 -4.21 13.14
N ASN A 202 -23.93 -3.86 13.84
CA ASN A 202 -25.30 -4.08 13.37
C ASN A 202 -25.78 -3.01 12.37
N THR A 203 -25.23 -1.78 12.41
CA THR A 203 -25.71 -0.65 11.58
C THR A 203 -24.83 -0.38 10.37
N VAL A 204 -23.52 -0.54 10.49
CA VAL A 204 -22.53 -0.25 9.43
C VAL A 204 -21.80 -1.50 9.01
N GLY A 205 -21.30 -2.27 9.99
CA GLY A 205 -20.55 -3.48 9.77
C GLY A 205 -19.12 -3.22 9.30
N ARG A 206 -18.54 -4.29 8.72
CA ARG A 206 -17.15 -4.36 8.22
C ARG A 206 -17.13 -4.20 6.70
N GLY A 207 -16.23 -3.38 6.17
CA GLY A 207 -16.07 -3.24 4.72
C GLY A 207 -14.98 -2.30 4.29
N ALA A 208 -14.47 -2.50 3.07
CA ALA A 208 -13.49 -1.60 2.44
C ALA A 208 -14.13 -0.28 1.94
N ALA A 209 -15.44 -0.24 1.85
CA ALA A 209 -16.27 0.93 1.56
C ALA A 209 -17.59 0.76 2.28
N VAL A 210 -17.97 1.71 3.12
CA VAL A 210 -19.18 1.68 3.91
C VAL A 210 -19.95 3.01 3.80
N LYS A 211 -21.23 2.99 4.14
CA LYS A 211 -22.00 4.22 4.29
C LYS A 211 -21.69 4.83 5.66
N TRP A 212 -21.05 5.99 5.67
CA TRP A 212 -20.69 6.67 6.91
C TRP A 212 -21.90 7.38 7.52
N PRO A 213 -22.29 7.05 8.77
CA PRO A 213 -23.50 7.59 9.37
C PRO A 213 -23.34 8.96 10.02
N ALA A 214 -22.11 9.40 10.31
CA ALA A 214 -21.86 10.71 10.93
C ALA A 214 -22.48 11.84 10.10
N PRO A 215 -23.26 12.77 10.72
CA PRO A 215 -24.02 13.78 10.00
C PRO A 215 -23.12 14.80 9.29
N THR A 216 -21.90 15.02 9.81
CA THR A 216 -20.88 15.87 9.18
C THR A 216 -19.70 15.00 8.83
N SER A 217 -19.53 14.70 7.54
CA SER A 217 -18.43 13.87 7.08
C SER A 217 -17.86 14.36 5.75
N VAL A 218 -16.56 14.11 5.54
CA VAL A 218 -15.82 14.49 4.33
C VAL A 218 -14.98 13.30 3.85
N GLY A 219 -15.08 12.98 2.57
CA GLY A 219 -14.29 11.93 1.95
C GLY A 219 -12.91 12.44 1.49
N GLY A 220 -11.87 11.62 1.73
CA GLY A 220 -10.52 11.81 1.20
C GLY A 220 -10.09 10.62 0.35
N LYS A 221 -9.50 10.84 -0.81
CA LYS A 221 -8.96 9.78 -1.64
C LYS A 221 -7.58 9.36 -1.11
N GLY A 222 -7.42 8.08 -0.80
CA GLY A 222 -6.18 7.54 -0.22
C GLY A 222 -5.94 7.99 1.23
N ASN A 223 -4.91 7.47 1.86
CA ASN A 223 -4.44 7.98 3.16
C ASN A 223 -3.99 9.44 3.03
N GLU A 224 -3.43 9.82 1.90
CA GLU A 224 -3.00 11.18 1.55
C GLU A 224 -4.16 12.18 1.64
N GLY A 225 -5.29 11.85 1.01
CA GLY A 225 -6.47 12.72 0.98
C GLY A 225 -7.13 12.85 2.35
N VAL A 226 -7.16 11.79 3.15
CA VAL A 226 -7.65 11.86 4.54
C VAL A 226 -6.70 12.73 5.38
N ALA A 227 -5.39 12.50 5.32
CA ALA A 227 -4.39 13.28 6.04
C ALA A 227 -4.48 14.78 5.70
N ALA A 228 -4.57 15.12 4.41
CA ALA A 228 -4.71 16.51 3.94
C ALA A 228 -6.01 17.16 4.45
N ASN A 229 -7.13 16.44 4.44
CA ASN A 229 -8.40 16.95 4.93
C ASN A 229 -8.38 17.17 6.45
N VAL A 230 -7.82 16.23 7.24
CA VAL A 230 -7.70 16.40 8.69
C VAL A 230 -6.85 17.62 9.03
N ASN A 231 -5.71 17.80 8.37
CA ASN A 231 -4.85 18.97 8.59
C ASN A 231 -5.56 20.29 8.30
N ARG A 232 -6.42 20.32 7.29
CA ARG A 232 -7.11 21.54 6.83
C ARG A 232 -8.37 21.85 7.62
N ILE A 233 -9.12 20.82 8.03
CA ILE A 233 -10.45 20.98 8.64
C ILE A 233 -10.29 21.02 10.16
N LYS A 234 -10.54 22.20 10.76
CA LYS A 234 -10.59 22.32 12.23
C LYS A 234 -11.69 21.44 12.81
N ASN A 235 -11.44 20.93 14.01
CA ASN A 235 -12.35 20.04 14.73
C ASN A 235 -12.69 18.75 13.98
N SER A 236 -11.81 18.29 13.11
CA SER A 236 -11.95 17.02 12.41
C SER A 236 -11.39 15.84 13.20
N LEU A 237 -11.98 14.66 12.92
CA LEU A 237 -11.55 13.35 13.35
C LEU A 237 -11.46 12.45 12.12
N GLY A 238 -10.36 11.75 11.94
CA GLY A 238 -10.19 10.81 10.83
C GLY A 238 -9.38 9.59 11.25
N TYR A 239 -8.99 8.79 10.28
CA TYR A 239 -8.08 7.66 10.45
C TYR A 239 -7.17 7.54 9.23
N VAL A 240 -5.91 7.26 9.49
CA VAL A 240 -4.88 7.02 8.45
C VAL A 240 -3.91 5.95 8.92
N GLU A 241 -3.13 5.39 8.00
CA GLU A 241 -1.92 4.65 8.36
C GLU A 241 -0.91 5.60 9.03
N TYR A 242 -0.18 5.09 10.04
CA TYR A 242 0.60 5.91 10.98
C TYR A 242 1.73 6.72 10.34
N ALA A 243 2.40 6.20 9.30
CA ALA A 243 3.44 6.97 8.59
C ALA A 243 2.88 8.27 7.97
N TYR A 244 1.61 8.27 7.55
CA TYR A 244 0.95 9.50 7.05
C TYR A 244 0.70 10.51 8.16
N ALA A 245 0.27 10.05 9.35
CA ALA A 245 0.12 10.94 10.50
C ALA A 245 1.46 11.58 10.89
N LYS A 246 2.52 10.76 10.96
CA LYS A 246 3.87 11.20 11.31
C LYS A 246 4.44 12.19 10.29
N ARG A 247 4.38 11.85 8.99
CA ARG A 247 4.92 12.72 7.91
C ARG A 247 4.21 14.05 7.78
N ASN A 248 2.91 14.09 8.07
CA ASN A 248 2.09 15.31 7.99
C ASN A 248 1.95 16.03 9.34
N ASN A 249 2.65 15.55 10.38
CA ASN A 249 2.61 16.10 11.75
C ASN A 249 1.18 16.25 12.30
N ILE A 250 0.32 15.24 12.04
CA ILE A 250 -1.07 15.22 12.50
C ILE A 250 -1.12 14.61 13.92
N ALA A 251 -1.92 15.20 14.79
CA ALA A 251 -2.13 14.69 16.12
C ALA A 251 -2.87 13.34 16.10
N VAL A 252 -2.37 12.38 16.89
CA VAL A 252 -2.97 11.05 17.09
C VAL A 252 -3.42 10.87 18.52
N MET A 253 -4.46 10.07 18.75
CA MET A 253 -4.96 9.72 20.07
C MET A 253 -4.26 8.48 20.63
N GLN A 254 -4.22 8.36 21.96
CA GLN A 254 -4.00 7.08 22.63
C GLN A 254 -5.28 6.26 22.54
N LEU A 255 -5.19 5.02 22.10
CA LEU A 255 -6.34 4.13 21.97
C LEU A 255 -6.27 3.03 23.02
N MET A 256 -7.37 2.82 23.75
CA MET A 256 -7.45 1.73 24.72
C MET A 256 -7.46 0.38 24.00
N ASN A 257 -6.55 -0.50 24.38
CA ASN A 257 -6.46 -1.85 23.84
C ASN A 257 -7.40 -2.84 24.57
N LYS A 258 -7.41 -4.08 24.11
CA LYS A 258 -8.27 -5.14 24.64
C LYS A 258 -8.03 -5.43 26.11
N ASP A 259 -6.80 -5.21 26.59
CA ASP A 259 -6.39 -5.44 27.98
C ASP A 259 -6.60 -4.19 28.88
N GLY A 260 -7.25 -3.13 28.37
CA GLY A 260 -7.60 -1.93 29.12
C GLY A 260 -6.49 -0.88 29.22
N ASN A 261 -5.38 -1.03 28.51
CA ASN A 261 -4.28 -0.08 28.51
C ASN A 261 -4.43 0.95 27.39
N TYR A 262 -4.15 2.23 27.67
CA TYR A 262 -4.03 3.25 26.65
C TYR A 262 -2.65 3.17 25.97
N VAL A 263 -2.65 2.93 24.66
CA VAL A 263 -1.45 2.66 23.87
C VAL A 263 -1.27 3.74 22.82
N MET A 264 -0.05 4.27 22.72
CA MET A 264 0.36 5.12 21.59
C MET A 264 0.79 4.25 20.41
N PRO A 265 0.54 4.71 19.17
CA PRO A 265 1.04 4.00 18.01
C PRO A 265 2.56 4.21 17.83
N ASP A 266 3.27 3.11 17.66
CA ASP A 266 4.66 3.01 17.24
C ASP A 266 4.97 1.57 16.75
N ASP A 267 6.18 1.35 16.24
CA ASP A 267 6.61 0.04 15.73
C ASP A 267 6.65 -1.04 16.82
N GLU A 268 6.96 -0.71 18.08
CA GLU A 268 6.95 -1.65 19.20
C GLU A 268 5.52 -2.15 19.49
N THR A 269 4.54 -1.24 19.53
CA THR A 269 3.15 -1.56 19.84
C THR A 269 2.44 -2.29 18.70
N PHE A 270 2.80 -2.01 17.45
CA PHE A 270 2.37 -2.80 16.29
C PHE A 270 3.01 -4.19 16.29
N SER A 271 4.30 -4.28 16.64
CA SER A 271 5.01 -5.55 16.77
C SER A 271 4.38 -6.42 17.87
N ALA A 272 4.03 -5.83 19.01
CA ALA A 272 3.36 -6.53 20.11
C ALA A 272 2.02 -7.14 19.67
N ALA A 273 1.22 -6.39 18.90
CA ALA A 273 -0.06 -6.88 18.36
C ALA A 273 0.14 -8.03 17.34
N ALA A 274 1.23 -8.03 16.59
CA ALA A 274 1.53 -9.05 15.58
C ALA A 274 2.24 -10.28 16.14
N ALA A 275 2.77 -10.23 17.37
CA ALA A 275 3.65 -11.27 17.93
C ALA A 275 2.99 -12.67 18.05
N GLY A 276 1.66 -12.70 18.29
CA GLY A 276 0.89 -13.95 18.41
C GLY A 276 0.23 -14.41 17.11
N ALA A 277 0.51 -13.79 15.98
CA ALA A 277 -0.18 -14.07 14.73
C ALA A 277 0.25 -15.39 14.10
N ASP A 278 -0.66 -16.34 14.00
CA ASP A 278 -0.46 -17.59 13.25
C ASP A 278 -0.91 -17.38 11.79
N TRP A 279 -0.01 -16.86 10.97
CA TRP A 279 -0.26 -16.51 9.57
C TRP A 279 -0.66 -17.70 8.70
N PHE A 280 -0.32 -18.92 9.11
CA PHE A 280 -0.60 -20.13 8.34
C PHE A 280 -1.89 -20.85 8.78
N SER A 281 -2.55 -20.37 9.83
CA SER A 281 -3.84 -20.90 10.29
C SER A 281 -4.98 -20.62 9.31
N VAL A 282 -4.80 -19.63 8.41
CA VAL A 282 -5.81 -19.27 7.41
C VAL A 282 -5.25 -19.38 5.99
N PRO A 283 -6.04 -19.87 5.02
CA PRO A 283 -5.64 -19.92 3.62
C PRO A 283 -5.22 -18.55 3.09
N GLY A 284 -4.12 -18.48 2.34
CA GLY A 284 -3.60 -17.24 1.80
C GLY A 284 -3.02 -16.28 2.83
N MET A 285 -2.75 -16.76 4.06
CA MET A 285 -2.18 -15.94 5.14
C MET A 285 -2.99 -14.66 5.47
N GLY A 286 -4.28 -14.63 5.09
CA GLY A 286 -5.16 -13.47 5.20
C GLY A 286 -5.69 -13.24 6.61
N LEU A 287 -4.83 -13.31 7.63
CA LEU A 287 -5.18 -13.17 9.03
C LEU A 287 -5.45 -11.71 9.40
N SER A 288 -6.57 -11.45 10.10
CA SER A 288 -6.78 -10.18 10.78
C SER A 288 -6.07 -10.19 12.14
N ILE A 289 -5.22 -9.20 12.36
CA ILE A 289 -4.54 -8.95 13.64
C ILE A 289 -5.08 -7.71 14.37
N VAL A 290 -6.30 -7.34 14.06
CA VAL A 290 -7.04 -6.26 14.73
C VAL A 290 -7.47 -6.73 16.12
N ASN A 291 -7.42 -5.83 17.10
CA ASN A 291 -7.87 -6.02 18.48
C ASN A 291 -7.26 -7.24 19.19
N GLN A 292 -5.96 -7.47 18.97
CA GLN A 292 -5.24 -8.57 19.61
C GLN A 292 -5.01 -8.30 21.09
N PRO A 293 -4.99 -9.35 21.95
CA PRO A 293 -4.63 -9.22 23.36
C PRO A 293 -3.16 -8.83 23.52
N GLY A 294 -2.81 -8.33 24.70
CA GLY A 294 -1.45 -7.95 25.07
C GLY A 294 -1.38 -6.51 25.60
N ALA A 295 -0.71 -6.33 26.74
CA ALA A 295 -0.67 -5.03 27.44
C ALA A 295 -0.15 -3.87 26.57
N LYS A 296 0.70 -4.17 25.58
CA LYS A 296 1.27 -3.19 24.65
C LYS A 296 0.66 -3.28 23.22
N SER A 297 -0.25 -4.21 22.96
CA SER A 297 -0.80 -4.44 21.62
C SER A 297 -1.60 -3.22 21.15
N TYR A 298 -1.19 -2.62 20.01
CA TYR A 298 -1.97 -1.53 19.41
C TYR A 298 -3.23 -2.07 18.74
N PRO A 299 -4.43 -1.52 19.02
CA PRO A 299 -5.69 -2.14 18.64
C PRO A 299 -5.94 -2.30 17.13
N VAL A 300 -5.46 -1.37 16.31
CA VAL A 300 -5.73 -1.38 14.86
C VAL A 300 -4.45 -1.63 14.09
N THR A 301 -3.82 -2.75 14.41
CA THR A 301 -2.65 -3.26 13.69
C THR A 301 -3.09 -4.16 12.55
N THR A 302 -2.43 -4.07 11.40
CA THR A 302 -2.72 -4.87 10.21
C THR A 302 -1.48 -5.13 9.38
N ALA A 303 -1.56 -6.14 8.50
CA ALA A 303 -0.60 -6.32 7.43
C ALA A 303 -1.14 -5.80 6.10
N SER A 304 -0.25 -5.39 5.21
CA SER A 304 -0.54 -5.22 3.80
C SER A 304 -0.08 -6.46 3.04
N PHE A 305 -0.89 -6.93 2.10
CA PHE A 305 -0.70 -8.18 1.37
C PHE A 305 -0.43 -7.92 -0.11
N ILE A 306 0.40 -8.77 -0.70
CA ILE A 306 0.66 -8.84 -2.13
C ILE A 306 -0.20 -9.93 -2.74
N LEU A 307 -0.78 -9.63 -3.90
CA LEU A 307 -1.56 -10.53 -4.73
C LEU A 307 -0.82 -10.77 -6.03
N MET A 308 -0.60 -12.04 -6.39
CA MET A 308 0.02 -12.45 -7.65
C MET A 308 -0.69 -13.67 -8.24
N TYR A 309 -0.64 -13.84 -9.57
CA TYR A 309 -1.11 -15.06 -10.20
C TYR A 309 -0.14 -16.22 -9.96
N LYS A 310 -0.65 -17.42 -9.66
CA LYS A 310 0.14 -18.67 -9.60
C LYS A 310 0.76 -18.99 -10.96
N THR A 311 0.03 -18.69 -12.04
CA THR A 311 0.48 -18.87 -13.41
C THR A 311 0.39 -17.54 -14.14
N PRO A 312 1.42 -16.67 -14.02
CA PRO A 312 1.43 -15.36 -14.64
C PRO A 312 1.62 -15.46 -16.16
N ALA A 313 0.99 -14.52 -16.91
CA ALA A 313 1.21 -14.40 -18.34
C ALA A 313 2.65 -13.94 -18.66
N ASP A 314 3.17 -12.99 -17.90
CA ASP A 314 4.56 -12.53 -17.94
C ASP A 314 5.35 -13.09 -16.75
N LYS A 315 6.02 -14.22 -17.00
CA LYS A 315 6.85 -14.90 -15.98
C LYS A 315 8.07 -14.08 -15.57
N ALA A 316 8.63 -13.31 -16.49
CA ALA A 316 9.83 -12.52 -16.22
C ALA A 316 9.50 -11.37 -15.28
N GLN A 317 8.43 -10.62 -15.55
CA GLN A 317 7.98 -9.54 -14.68
C GLN A 317 7.53 -10.07 -13.30
N SER A 318 6.83 -11.21 -13.24
CA SER A 318 6.45 -11.85 -11.97
C SER A 318 7.68 -12.26 -11.15
N ALA A 319 8.71 -12.80 -11.78
CA ALA A 319 9.95 -13.15 -11.11
C ALA A 319 10.65 -11.91 -10.52
N GLU A 320 10.60 -10.77 -11.23
CA GLU A 320 11.15 -9.51 -10.73
C GLU A 320 10.35 -8.97 -9.53
N VAL A 321 9.02 -9.12 -9.50
CA VAL A 321 8.20 -8.81 -8.32
C VAL A 321 8.68 -9.60 -7.10
N LEU A 322 8.86 -10.91 -7.25
CA LEU A 322 9.34 -11.77 -6.15
C LEU A 322 10.75 -11.40 -5.68
N LYS A 323 11.66 -11.07 -6.61
CA LYS A 323 13.00 -10.58 -6.28
C LYS A 323 12.96 -9.27 -5.50
N PHE A 324 12.09 -8.34 -5.91
CA PHE A 324 11.91 -7.06 -5.23
C PHE A 324 11.46 -7.27 -3.77
N PHE A 325 10.42 -8.07 -3.52
CA PHE A 325 9.93 -8.31 -2.16
C PHE A 325 10.94 -9.14 -1.34
N ASP A 326 11.61 -10.14 -1.94
CA ASP A 326 12.66 -10.89 -1.25
C ASP A 326 13.83 -9.99 -0.84
N TRP A 327 14.25 -9.09 -1.74
CA TRP A 327 15.27 -8.09 -1.43
C TRP A 327 14.80 -7.15 -0.30
N SER A 328 13.56 -6.69 -0.37
CA SER A 328 12.96 -5.81 0.64
C SER A 328 12.91 -6.46 2.02
N PHE A 329 12.55 -7.75 2.09
CA PHE A 329 12.57 -8.51 3.34
C PHE A 329 13.97 -8.64 3.94
N LYS A 330 15.02 -8.77 3.10
CA LYS A 330 16.41 -8.92 3.55
C LYS A 330 17.06 -7.58 3.92
N ASN A 331 16.79 -6.53 3.16
CA ASN A 331 17.54 -5.27 3.22
C ASN A 331 16.71 -4.08 3.68
N GLY A 332 15.38 -4.19 3.64
CA GLY A 332 14.43 -3.10 3.86
C GLY A 332 14.00 -2.87 5.32
N LYS A 333 14.46 -3.69 6.28
CA LYS A 333 14.01 -3.64 7.68
C LYS A 333 14.24 -2.28 8.34
N LYS A 334 15.45 -1.74 8.22
CA LYS A 334 15.78 -0.41 8.78
C LYS A 334 14.90 0.68 8.20
N MET A 335 14.67 0.65 6.88
CA MET A 335 13.81 1.61 6.19
C MET A 335 12.36 1.54 6.67
N ALA A 336 11.87 0.32 6.99
CA ALA A 336 10.53 0.13 7.54
C ALA A 336 10.41 0.76 8.93
N LEU A 337 11.34 0.47 9.84
CA LEU A 337 11.36 1.01 11.20
C LEU A 337 11.49 2.54 11.22
N GLU A 338 12.26 3.15 10.32
CA GLU A 338 12.36 4.61 10.19
C GLU A 338 11.01 5.28 9.86
N LEU A 339 10.10 4.53 9.22
CA LEU A 339 8.75 4.96 8.91
C LEU A 339 7.69 4.39 9.86
N GLU A 340 8.12 3.74 10.96
CA GLU A 340 7.26 3.11 11.98
C GLU A 340 6.42 1.94 11.42
N TYR A 341 6.89 1.30 10.35
CA TYR A 341 6.36 0.00 9.94
C TYR A 341 7.12 -1.12 10.64
N VAL A 342 6.46 -2.24 10.84
CA VAL A 342 7.06 -3.45 11.40
C VAL A 342 7.42 -4.41 10.27
N PRO A 343 8.72 -4.71 10.09
CA PRO A 343 9.16 -5.74 9.17
C PRO A 343 8.59 -7.11 9.57
N LEU A 344 8.33 -7.96 8.59
CA LEU A 344 7.91 -9.33 8.88
C LEU A 344 9.04 -10.09 9.61
N PRO A 345 8.69 -10.98 10.57
CA PRO A 345 9.66 -11.88 11.21
C PRO A 345 10.41 -12.74 10.20
N ASP A 346 11.70 -13.03 10.44
CA ASP A 346 12.52 -13.81 9.53
C ASP A 346 11.97 -15.22 9.29
N ALA A 347 11.40 -15.85 10.33
CA ALA A 347 10.75 -17.15 10.20
C ALA A 347 9.57 -17.10 9.23
N LEU A 348 8.76 -16.02 9.26
CA LEU A 348 7.64 -15.83 8.33
C LEU A 348 8.13 -15.59 6.90
N THR A 349 9.10 -14.72 6.71
CA THR A 349 9.65 -14.44 5.36
C THR A 349 10.32 -15.66 4.74
N LYS A 350 10.96 -16.51 5.55
CA LYS A 350 11.50 -17.79 5.09
C LYS A 350 10.39 -18.71 4.56
N GLN A 351 9.32 -18.88 5.33
CA GLN A 351 8.18 -19.70 4.92
C GLN A 351 7.42 -19.15 3.72
N ILE A 352 7.34 -17.83 3.57
CA ILE A 352 6.78 -17.20 2.35
C ILE A 352 7.60 -17.63 1.14
N ARG A 353 8.95 -17.55 1.18
CA ARG A 353 9.83 -17.97 0.07
C ARG A 353 9.68 -19.43 -0.33
N GLU A 354 9.32 -20.30 0.61
CA GLU A 354 9.14 -21.73 0.37
C GLU A 354 7.78 -22.06 -0.27
N ARG A 355 6.81 -21.16 -0.20
CA ARG A 355 5.42 -21.40 -0.62
C ARG A 355 4.97 -20.56 -1.82
N VAL A 356 5.68 -19.49 -2.12
CA VAL A 356 5.39 -18.53 -3.19
C VAL A 356 6.56 -18.48 -4.18
#